data_0430e0fd08b2970485177c8dbb62bd7a
#
_entry.id   0430e0fd08b2970485177c8dbb62bd7a
#
_cell.length_a   1.000
_cell.length_b   1.000
_cell.length_c   1.000
_cell.angle_alpha   90.00
_cell.angle_beta   90.00
_cell.angle_gamma   90.00
#
_symmetry.space_group_name_H-M   'P 1'
#
loop_
_entity.id
_entity.type
_entity.pdbx_description
1 polymer ?
#
loop_
_entity_poly.entity_id
_entity_poly.type
_entity_poly.pdbx_seq_one_letter_code
_entity_poly.pdbx_strand_id
1 'polypeptide(L)'
;LLGALALGDIGKHFPDTDEKSQGISSIKLLREVAYLVNKKGYEVVNIDSIVAAEKPKLKPYIDEMRKQVSEALGIEIENISIKATTEEKLGFTGREEGIKSYAVVLLKKI
;
A
#
# COMPACT_ATOMS: atom_id res chain seq x y z
N LEU A 1 -2.58 -6.77 -1.59
CA LEU A 1 -3.24 -7.09 -2.86
C LEU A 1 -2.75 -8.42 -3.42
N LEU A 2 -1.47 -8.56 -3.69
CA LEU A 2 -0.91 -9.80 -4.23
C LEU A 2 -1.20 -11.00 -3.32
N GLY A 3 -1.05 -10.82 -2.01
CA GLY A 3 -1.29 -11.89 -1.04
C GLY A 3 -2.74 -12.37 -1.01
N ALA A 4 -3.69 -11.49 -1.24
CA ALA A 4 -5.10 -11.85 -1.28
C ALA A 4 -5.44 -12.82 -2.42
N LEU A 5 -4.63 -12.82 -3.48
CA LEU A 5 -4.77 -13.73 -4.63
C LEU A 5 -3.73 -14.86 -4.61
N ALA A 6 -3.00 -15.02 -3.51
CA ALA A 6 -1.94 -16.01 -3.37
C ALA A 6 -0.85 -15.89 -4.46
N LEU A 7 -0.58 -14.65 -4.90
CA LEU A 7 0.42 -14.37 -5.94
C LEU A 7 1.83 -14.14 -5.37
N GLY A 8 2.00 -14.28 -4.07
CA GLY A 8 3.29 -14.07 -3.43
C GLY A 8 3.51 -12.61 -3.03
N ASP A 9 4.75 -12.23 -2.91
CA ASP A 9 5.14 -10.90 -2.46
C ASP A 9 5.59 -10.02 -3.62
N ILE A 10 5.81 -8.75 -3.32
CA ILE A 10 6.19 -7.76 -4.33
C ILE A 10 7.58 -8.05 -4.92
N GLY A 11 8.48 -8.61 -4.14
CA GLY A 11 9.83 -8.95 -4.62
C GLY A 11 9.84 -10.05 -5.68
N LYS A 12 8.84 -10.93 -5.67
CA LYS A 12 8.68 -11.96 -6.69
C LYS A 12 8.36 -11.37 -8.06
N HIS A 13 7.52 -10.33 -8.10
CA HIS A 13 7.06 -9.70 -9.34
C HIS A 13 7.96 -8.56 -9.79
N PHE A 14 8.63 -7.89 -8.85
CA PHE A 14 9.46 -6.72 -9.09
C PHE A 14 10.78 -6.87 -8.35
N PRO A 15 11.66 -7.82 -8.77
CA PRO A 15 12.92 -8.08 -8.07
C PRO A 15 13.87 -6.88 -8.11
N ASP A 16 14.61 -6.67 -7.02
CA ASP A 16 15.59 -5.58 -6.89
C ASP A 16 16.69 -5.65 -7.96
N THR A 17 16.93 -6.86 -8.49
CA THR A 17 17.93 -7.10 -9.53
C THR A 17 17.47 -6.66 -10.92
N ASP A 18 16.18 -6.37 -11.10
CA ASP A 18 15.63 -5.90 -12.37
C ASP A 18 15.82 -4.39 -12.46
N GLU A 19 16.51 -3.92 -13.48
CA GLU A 19 16.73 -2.49 -13.72
C GLU A 19 15.42 -1.70 -13.81
N LYS A 20 14.36 -2.32 -14.34
CA LYS A 20 13.04 -1.69 -14.46
C LYS A 20 12.40 -1.42 -13.10
N SER A 21 12.81 -2.17 -12.07
CA SER A 21 12.25 -2.05 -10.73
C SER A 21 13.08 -1.17 -9.80
N GLN A 22 14.31 -0.83 -10.20
CA GLN A 22 15.18 0.01 -9.37
C GLN A 22 14.68 1.44 -9.33
N GLY A 23 14.54 1.97 -8.11
CA GLY A 23 14.09 3.34 -7.90
C GLY A 23 12.68 3.64 -8.33
N ILE A 24 11.90 2.63 -8.65
CA ILE A 24 10.50 2.80 -9.03
C ILE A 24 9.68 3.34 -7.85
N SER A 25 8.79 4.31 -8.10
CA SER A 25 7.94 4.83 -7.06
C SER A 25 6.94 3.77 -6.60
N SER A 26 6.60 3.79 -5.30
CA SER A 26 5.61 2.86 -4.74
C SER A 26 4.23 2.99 -5.38
N ILE A 27 3.85 4.18 -5.82
CA ILE A 27 2.59 4.40 -6.52
C ILE A 27 2.60 3.72 -7.90
N LYS A 28 3.72 3.75 -8.60
CA LYS A 28 3.86 3.00 -9.86
C LYS A 28 3.75 1.51 -9.63
N LEU A 29 4.40 0.99 -8.57
CA LEU A 29 4.27 -0.41 -8.19
C LEU A 29 2.81 -0.76 -7.88
N LEU A 30 2.10 0.11 -7.19
CA LEU A 30 0.70 -0.11 -6.87
C LEU A 30 -0.16 -0.20 -8.13
N ARG A 31 0.09 0.65 -9.12
CA ARG A 31 -0.60 0.59 -10.42
C ARG A 31 -0.36 -0.74 -11.14
N GLU A 32 0.89 -1.20 -11.13
CA GLU A 32 1.25 -2.48 -11.74
C GLU A 32 0.57 -3.65 -11.02
N VAL A 33 0.52 -3.61 -9.70
CA VAL A 33 -0.17 -4.62 -8.90
C VAL A 33 -1.68 -4.60 -9.18
N ALA A 34 -2.27 -3.41 -9.31
CA ALA A 34 -3.69 -3.26 -9.67
C ALA A 34 -3.98 -3.90 -11.02
N TYR A 35 -3.09 -3.70 -11.99
CA TYR A 35 -3.19 -4.35 -13.30
C TYR A 35 -3.18 -5.88 -13.18
N LEU A 36 -2.26 -6.44 -12.36
CA LEU A 36 -2.19 -7.87 -12.13
C LEU A 36 -3.46 -8.42 -11.49
N VAL A 37 -4.03 -7.69 -10.54
CA VAL A 37 -5.28 -8.06 -9.88
C VAL A 37 -6.43 -8.13 -10.89
N ASN A 38 -6.55 -7.09 -11.72
CA ASN A 38 -7.58 -7.02 -12.75
C ASN A 38 -7.40 -8.11 -13.81
N LYS A 39 -6.17 -8.37 -14.21
CA LYS A 39 -5.84 -9.41 -15.17
C LYS A 39 -6.23 -10.80 -14.66
N LYS A 40 -6.17 -11.01 -13.34
CA LYS A 40 -6.62 -12.24 -12.69
C LYS A 40 -8.15 -12.35 -12.62
N GLY A 41 -8.88 -11.31 -13.00
CA GLY A 41 -10.34 -11.29 -12.97
C GLY A 41 -10.92 -10.81 -11.65
N TYR A 42 -10.20 -9.97 -10.92
CA TYR A 42 -10.65 -9.43 -9.62
C TYR A 42 -10.58 -7.91 -9.62
N GLU A 43 -11.37 -7.32 -8.75
CA GLU A 43 -11.32 -5.88 -8.50
C GLU A 43 -11.19 -5.61 -7.01
N VAL A 44 -10.60 -4.47 -6.67
CA VAL A 44 -10.46 -4.05 -5.27
C VAL A 44 -11.77 -3.44 -4.82
N VAL A 45 -12.34 -3.95 -3.73
CA VAL A 45 -13.56 -3.41 -3.13
C VAL A 45 -13.21 -2.32 -2.14
N ASN A 46 -12.35 -2.61 -1.16
CA ASN A 46 -11.89 -1.62 -0.20
C ASN A 46 -10.51 -1.98 0.35
N ILE A 47 -9.91 -0.98 0.98
CA ILE A 47 -8.62 -1.11 1.66
C ILE A 47 -8.73 -0.45 3.02
N ASP A 48 -8.24 -1.13 4.05
CA ASP A 48 -8.00 -0.56 5.36
C ASP A 48 -6.50 -0.72 5.65
N SER A 49 -5.84 0.37 6.00
CA SER A 49 -4.41 0.37 6.24
C SER A 49 -4.06 1.20 7.45
N ILE A 50 -2.90 0.90 8.03
CA ILE A 50 -2.34 1.66 9.13
C ILE A 50 -0.84 1.83 8.91
N VAL A 51 -0.35 3.04 9.18
CA VAL A 51 1.07 3.37 9.11
C VAL A 51 1.54 3.72 10.51
N ALA A 52 2.56 3.02 10.99
CA ALA A 52 3.19 3.31 12.27
C ALA A 52 4.49 4.06 12.01
N ALA A 53 4.54 5.31 12.46
CA ALA A 53 5.69 6.18 12.30
C ALA A 53 5.72 7.19 13.42
N GLU A 54 6.89 7.41 14.01
CA GLU A 54 7.05 8.45 15.04
C GLU A 54 7.10 9.83 14.39
N LYS A 55 7.81 9.94 13.29
CA LYS A 55 7.93 11.14 12.46
C LYS A 55 7.99 10.76 10.97
N PRO A 56 7.52 11.61 10.07
CA PRO A 56 6.77 12.84 10.32
C PRO A 56 5.34 12.57 10.80
N LYS A 57 4.64 13.60 11.27
CA LYS A 57 3.20 13.51 11.51
C LYS A 57 2.50 13.32 10.17
N LEU A 58 1.75 12.24 10.04
CA LEU A 58 1.10 11.90 8.77
C LEU A 58 -0.30 12.48 8.62
N LYS A 59 -0.92 12.89 9.72
CA LYS A 59 -2.29 13.41 9.72
C LYS A 59 -2.57 14.44 8.62
N PRO A 60 -1.69 15.46 8.41
CA PRO A 60 -1.95 16.45 7.36
C PRO A 60 -1.92 15.88 5.94
N TYR A 61 -1.35 14.70 5.74
CA TYR A 61 -1.13 14.08 4.43
C TYR A 61 -2.08 12.94 4.13
N ILE A 62 -2.89 12.51 5.10
CA ILE A 62 -3.73 11.31 4.97
C ILE A 62 -4.69 11.41 3.77
N ASP A 63 -5.35 12.55 3.60
CA ASP A 63 -6.31 12.69 2.51
C ASP A 63 -5.63 12.66 1.14
N GLU A 64 -4.46 13.28 1.01
CA GLU A 64 -3.68 13.20 -0.22
C GLU A 64 -3.18 11.78 -0.49
N MET A 65 -2.76 11.07 0.54
CA MET A 65 -2.36 9.66 0.44
C MET A 65 -3.52 8.81 -0.08
N ARG A 66 -4.71 8.99 0.49
CA ARG A 66 -5.93 8.30 0.05
C ARG A 66 -6.24 8.59 -1.41
N LYS A 67 -6.11 9.84 -1.81
CA LYS A 67 -6.33 10.27 -3.19
C LYS A 67 -5.38 9.58 -4.16
N GLN A 68 -4.08 9.53 -3.82
CA GLN A 68 -3.08 8.86 -4.64
C GLN A 68 -3.36 7.36 -4.80
N VAL A 69 -3.75 6.70 -3.72
CA VAL A 69 -4.10 5.29 -3.75
C VAL A 69 -5.38 5.07 -4.56
N SER A 70 -6.38 5.91 -4.38
CA SER A 70 -7.64 5.88 -5.14
C SER A 70 -7.38 5.95 -6.64
N GLU A 71 -6.57 6.91 -7.06
CA GLU A 71 -6.22 7.09 -8.47
C GLU A 71 -5.43 5.89 -9.01
N ALA A 72 -4.49 5.37 -8.22
CA ALA A 72 -3.67 4.23 -8.64
C ALA A 72 -4.49 2.95 -8.81
N LEU A 73 -5.51 2.75 -7.98
CA LEU A 73 -6.34 1.56 -8.00
C LEU A 73 -7.61 1.71 -8.84
N GLY A 74 -7.98 2.94 -9.17
CA GLY A 74 -9.23 3.20 -9.90
C GLY A 74 -10.48 2.90 -9.09
N ILE A 75 -10.44 3.13 -7.77
CA ILE A 75 -11.59 2.94 -6.89
C ILE A 75 -11.93 4.24 -6.17
N GLU A 76 -13.16 4.35 -5.64
CA GLU A 76 -13.60 5.53 -4.94
C GLU A 76 -12.82 5.74 -3.65
N ILE A 77 -12.53 7.00 -3.33
CA ILE A 77 -11.75 7.37 -2.13
C ILE A 77 -12.44 6.91 -0.84
N GLU A 78 -13.78 6.84 -0.83
CA GLU A 78 -14.55 6.36 0.31
C GLU A 78 -14.24 4.91 0.68
N ASN A 79 -13.67 4.15 -0.25
CA ASN A 79 -13.31 2.76 -0.04
C ASN A 79 -11.88 2.57 0.45
N ILE A 80 -11.19 3.66 0.77
CA ILE A 80 -9.80 3.63 1.20
C ILE A 80 -9.68 4.30 2.57
N SER A 81 -9.25 3.52 3.55
CA SER A 81 -8.93 4.02 4.89
C SER A 81 -7.41 3.95 5.10
N ILE A 82 -6.83 5.06 5.50
CA ILE A 82 -5.43 5.13 5.91
C ILE A 82 -5.40 5.77 7.29
N LYS A 83 -4.88 5.02 8.26
CA LYS A 83 -4.75 5.46 9.65
C LYS A 83 -3.28 5.61 9.97
N ALA A 84 -2.94 6.55 10.81
CA ALA A 84 -1.57 6.76 11.27
C ALA A 84 -1.52 6.62 12.79
N THR A 85 -0.47 6.01 13.29
CA THR A 85 -0.23 5.85 14.72
C THR A 85 1.24 6.00 15.02
N THR A 86 1.56 6.30 16.28
CA THR A 86 2.91 6.20 16.82
C THR A 86 3.02 4.92 17.64
N GLU A 87 4.25 4.51 17.96
CA GLU A 87 4.51 3.40 18.88
C GLU A 87 4.90 3.90 20.28
N GLU A 88 4.54 5.16 20.59
CA GLU A 88 4.82 5.76 21.89
C GLU A 88 6.31 5.67 22.27
N LYS A 89 7.20 5.90 21.29
CA LYS A 89 8.66 5.84 21.41
C LYS A 89 9.22 4.45 21.70
N LEU A 90 8.41 3.41 21.49
CA LEU A 90 8.83 2.02 21.69
C LEU A 90 9.22 1.37 20.35
N GLY A 91 10.20 0.46 20.44
CA GLY A 91 10.65 -0.31 19.27
C GLY A 91 11.39 0.51 18.23
N PHE A 92 11.66 -0.10 17.08
CA PHE A 92 12.42 0.59 16.02
C PHE A 92 11.66 1.76 15.42
N THR A 93 10.34 1.65 15.28
CA THR A 93 9.51 2.75 14.80
C THR A 93 9.44 3.89 15.80
N GLY A 94 9.36 3.57 17.10
CA GLY A 94 9.37 4.57 18.15
C GLY A 94 10.70 5.28 18.29
N ARG A 95 11.81 4.63 17.89
CA ARG A 95 13.14 5.24 17.88
C ARG A 95 13.44 5.96 16.56
N GLU A 96 12.46 6.09 15.69
CA GLU A 96 12.61 6.75 14.39
C GLU A 96 13.61 6.03 13.44
N GLU A 97 13.80 4.73 13.67
CA GLU A 97 14.70 3.91 12.85
C GLU A 97 14.01 3.35 11.59
N GLY A 98 12.69 3.45 11.53
CA GLY A 98 11.92 2.96 10.40
C GLY A 98 10.44 3.27 10.52
N ILE A 99 9.73 2.93 9.46
CA ILE A 99 8.27 3.06 9.33
C ILE A 99 7.74 1.70 8.94
N LYS A 100 6.63 1.28 9.53
CA LYS A 100 5.95 0.05 9.14
C LYS A 100 4.51 0.32 8.77
N SER A 101 3.98 -0.50 7.88
CA SER A 101 2.62 -0.38 7.42
C SER A 101 1.99 -1.75 7.24
N TYR A 102 0.70 -1.83 7.54
CA TYR A 102 -0.11 -3.01 7.31
C TYR A 102 -1.35 -2.61 6.54
N ALA A 103 -1.82 -3.51 5.69
CA ALA A 103 -3.05 -3.29 4.94
C ALA A 103 -3.85 -4.58 4.85
N VAL A 104 -5.16 -4.44 4.95
CA VAL A 104 -6.12 -5.51 4.69
C VAL A 104 -6.97 -5.06 3.52
N VAL A 105 -7.17 -5.95 2.55
CA VAL A 105 -7.91 -5.62 1.34
C VAL A 105 -9.03 -6.64 1.13
N LEU A 106 -10.13 -6.17 0.58
CA LEU A 106 -11.19 -7.04 0.10
C LEU A 106 -11.21 -6.97 -1.42
N LEU A 107 -11.12 -8.13 -2.05
CA LEU A 107 -11.23 -8.27 -3.51
C LEU A 107 -12.54 -8.97 -3.86
N LYS A 108 -13.02 -8.67 -5.05
CA LYS A 108 -14.23 -9.28 -5.59
C LYS A 108 -13.92 -9.82 -6.98
N LYS A 109 -14.40 -11.01 -7.26
CA LYS A 109 -14.28 -11.58 -8.60
C LYS A 109 -15.20 -10.83 -9.56
N ILE A 110 -14.65 -10.43 -10.67
CA ILE A 110 -15.40 -9.74 -11.73
C ILE A 110 -16.28 -10.72 -12.50
#